data_ee19f1456261cd169cb744eda41a00ae
#
_entry.id   ee19f1456261cd169cb744eda41a00ae
#
_cell.length_a   1.000
_cell.length_b   1.000
_cell.length_c   1.000
_cell.angle_alpha   90.00
_cell.angle_beta   90.00
_cell.angle_gamma   90.00
#
_symmetry.space_group_name_H-M   'P 1'
#
loop_
_entity.id
_entity.type
_entity.pdbx_description
1 polymer ?
#
loop_
_entity_poly.entity_id
_entity_poly.type
_entity_poly.pdbx_seq_one_letter_code
_entity_poly.pdbx_strand_id
1 'polypeptide(L)'
;MLRHTAIRISAALAASLILASCAGTGADEQTRSAGQVGYPEVPRNLTRVAPDQRKEIPTVSGPALGGNRTISTQDYRGKVVVINVWGSWCPPCRKEAPDLQDASIETKDVAQFVGITSKDYDPAPAEAFVRSFKITYPSIYDPTGKVLLSFAGDLPPSAIPSTLIIDRQGRLAVRVLSEVSKITLVDMINDVADGR
;
A
#
# COMPACT_ATOMS: atom_id res chain seq x y z
N MET A 1 -61.35 57.65 24.64
CA MET A 1 -62.40 57.63 23.60
C MET A 1 -62.32 56.32 22.90
N LEU A 2 -63.26 55.47 23.23
CA LEU A 2 -64.23 54.80 22.32
C LEU A 2 -63.60 53.86 21.30
N ARG A 3 -64.00 52.68 21.15
CA ARG A 3 -65.16 51.79 21.44
C ARG A 3 -64.86 50.51 20.60
N HIS A 4 -65.06 49.38 21.23
CA HIS A 4 -65.83 48.26 20.78
C HIS A 4 -65.62 47.74 19.34
N THR A 5 -65.55 46.50 19.07
CA THR A 5 -66.60 45.53 19.30
C THR A 5 -66.04 44.12 19.04
N ALA A 6 -66.42 43.23 19.89
CA ALA A 6 -66.32 41.79 19.70
C ALA A 6 -67.27 41.30 18.64
N ILE A 7 -66.86 40.31 17.89
CA ILE A 7 -67.81 39.31 17.35
C ILE A 7 -67.15 37.93 17.40
N ARG A 8 -67.84 37.11 18.19
CA ARG A 8 -67.73 35.67 18.20
C ARG A 8 -68.30 35.11 16.90
N ILE A 9 -67.79 34.06 16.38
CA ILE A 9 -68.57 32.95 15.85
C ILE A 9 -67.76 31.70 15.85
N SER A 10 -68.31 30.72 16.54
CA SER A 10 -67.91 29.33 16.62
C SER A 10 -68.39 28.58 15.32
N ALA A 11 -67.64 27.63 14.86
CA ALA A 11 -68.08 26.43 14.15
C ALA A 11 -66.80 25.62 13.93
N ALA A 12 -66.51 24.63 14.67
CA ALA A 12 -67.03 23.27 14.76
C ALA A 12 -66.82 22.45 13.48
N LEU A 13 -66.12 21.39 13.68
CA LEU A 13 -66.03 20.12 12.93
C LEU A 13 -65.41 20.13 11.53
N ALA A 14 -64.30 19.48 11.40
CA ALA A 14 -64.31 18.13 10.81
C ALA A 14 -62.93 17.51 10.98
N ALA A 15 -62.89 16.52 11.81
CA ALA A 15 -61.81 15.56 11.89
C ALA A 15 -61.65 14.85 10.54
N SER A 16 -60.48 14.90 9.99
CA SER A 16 -60.05 13.92 9.02
C SER A 16 -58.60 13.60 9.31
N LEU A 17 -58.41 12.65 10.18
CA LEU A 17 -57.20 11.89 10.32
C LEU A 17 -56.95 11.17 8.98
N ILE A 18 -56.04 11.69 8.17
CA ILE A 18 -55.35 10.89 7.19
C ILE A 18 -53.94 10.75 7.74
N LEU A 19 -53.77 9.75 8.56
CA LEU A 19 -52.49 9.12 8.80
C LEU A 19 -52.08 8.43 7.51
N ALA A 20 -51.52 9.18 6.57
CA ALA A 20 -50.70 8.60 5.54
C ALA A 20 -49.39 8.19 6.21
N SER A 21 -49.41 6.99 6.76
CA SER A 21 -48.22 6.22 7.08
C SER A 21 -47.47 5.99 5.77
N CYS A 22 -46.64 6.94 5.37
CA CYS A 22 -45.51 6.64 4.53
C CYS A 22 -44.55 5.86 5.40
N ALA A 23 -44.83 4.59 5.58
CA ALA A 23 -43.82 3.59 5.83
C ALA A 23 -42.95 3.57 4.56
N GLY A 24 -42.12 4.59 4.41
CA GLY A 24 -40.90 4.48 3.62
C GLY A 24 -40.08 3.44 4.32
N THR A 25 -40.27 2.21 3.92
CA THR A 25 -39.27 1.18 4.04
C THR A 25 -38.09 1.66 3.17
N GLY A 26 -37.35 2.63 3.70
CA GLY A 26 -35.95 2.73 3.43
C GLY A 26 -35.38 1.41 3.94
N ALA A 27 -35.46 0.41 3.11
CA ALA A 27 -34.55 -0.69 3.21
C ALA A 27 -33.16 -0.03 3.04
N ASP A 28 -32.58 0.37 4.16
CA ASP A 28 -31.15 0.26 4.31
C ASP A 28 -30.85 -1.20 3.97
N GLU A 29 -30.67 -1.39 2.70
CA GLU A 29 -29.99 -2.55 2.16
C GLU A 29 -28.55 -2.42 2.63
N GLN A 30 -28.38 -2.55 3.96
CA GLN A 30 -27.20 -3.10 4.52
C GLN A 30 -27.06 -4.44 3.83
N THR A 31 -26.38 -4.39 2.69
CA THR A 31 -25.74 -5.55 2.10
C THR A 31 -24.88 -6.11 3.20
N ARG A 32 -25.49 -6.95 4.05
CA ARG A 32 -24.77 -7.85 4.93
C ARG A 32 -23.96 -8.70 3.98
N SER A 33 -22.72 -8.27 3.75
CA SER A 33 -21.69 -9.12 3.17
C SER A 33 -21.70 -10.42 3.93
N ALA A 34 -22.40 -11.38 3.36
CA ALA A 34 -22.37 -12.75 3.85
C ALA A 34 -20.92 -13.19 3.83
N GLY A 35 -20.40 -13.54 5.00
CA GLY A 35 -19.23 -14.39 5.15
C GLY A 35 -17.93 -13.81 4.64
N GLN A 36 -17.44 -12.74 5.26
CA GLN A 36 -16.02 -12.45 5.23
C GLN A 36 -15.30 -13.48 6.10
N VAL A 37 -15.07 -14.65 5.51
CA VAL A 37 -14.09 -15.59 6.01
C VAL A 37 -12.74 -14.86 5.88
N GLY A 38 -12.15 -14.50 7.00
CA GLY A 38 -10.89 -13.82 7.25
C GLY A 38 -9.86 -13.72 6.13
N TYR A 39 -10.19 -13.02 5.05
CA TYR A 39 -9.15 -12.54 4.14
C TYR A 39 -8.45 -11.37 4.82
N PRO A 40 -7.12 -11.38 4.91
CA PRO A 40 -6.39 -10.23 5.42
C PRO A 40 -6.85 -8.99 4.63
N GLU A 41 -7.18 -7.90 5.36
CA GLU A 41 -7.57 -6.64 4.72
C GLU A 41 -6.54 -6.27 3.66
N VAL A 42 -6.99 -6.23 2.40
CA VAL A 42 -6.14 -5.73 1.32
C VAL A 42 -5.85 -4.26 1.63
N PRO A 43 -4.60 -3.88 1.86
CA PRO A 43 -4.27 -2.50 2.20
C PRO A 43 -4.84 -1.56 1.12
N ARG A 44 -5.52 -0.47 1.51
CA ARG A 44 -6.11 0.52 0.59
C ARG A 44 -5.08 1.13 -0.38
N ASN A 45 -3.80 0.98 -0.07
CA ASN A 45 -2.66 1.46 -0.84
C ASN A 45 -1.99 0.35 -1.67
N LEU A 46 -2.68 -0.78 -1.90
CA LEU A 46 -2.20 -1.88 -2.72
C LEU A 46 -2.84 -1.80 -4.12
N THR A 47 -1.99 -1.87 -5.14
CA THR A 47 -2.42 -1.97 -6.55
C THR A 47 -1.82 -3.23 -7.15
N ARG A 48 -2.66 -4.11 -7.69
CA ARG A 48 -2.23 -5.25 -8.53
C ARG A 48 -2.49 -4.90 -9.99
N VAL A 49 -1.53 -5.18 -10.85
CA VAL A 49 -1.62 -4.92 -12.29
C VAL A 49 -1.83 -6.26 -13.00
N ALA A 50 -2.92 -6.38 -13.75
CA ALA A 50 -3.20 -7.58 -14.53
C ALA A 50 -2.06 -7.88 -15.52
N PRO A 51 -1.71 -9.14 -15.79
CA PRO A 51 -0.53 -9.50 -16.56
C PRO A 51 -0.43 -8.84 -17.94
N ASP A 52 -1.57 -8.64 -18.61
CA ASP A 52 -1.68 -7.97 -19.92
C ASP A 52 -1.58 -6.43 -19.85
N GLN A 53 -1.71 -5.86 -18.66
CA GLN A 53 -1.63 -4.41 -18.41
C GLN A 53 -0.28 -3.98 -17.82
N ARG A 54 0.60 -4.92 -17.47
CA ARG A 54 1.90 -4.63 -16.86
C ARG A 54 2.81 -3.90 -17.84
N LYS A 55 3.45 -2.84 -17.35
CA LYS A 55 4.42 -2.03 -18.10
C LYS A 55 5.81 -2.22 -17.54
N GLU A 56 6.82 -2.17 -18.41
CA GLU A 56 8.22 -2.15 -17.98
C GLU A 56 8.49 -0.94 -17.09
N ILE A 57 9.25 -1.15 -16.03
CA ILE A 57 9.75 -0.08 -15.18
C ILE A 57 11.25 0.12 -15.41
N PRO A 58 11.75 1.32 -15.11
CA PRO A 58 13.17 1.60 -15.24
C PRO A 58 14.03 0.65 -14.42
N THR A 59 15.13 0.19 -15.01
CA THR A 59 16.22 -0.44 -14.29
C THR A 59 16.94 0.61 -13.48
N VAL A 60 17.21 0.31 -12.21
CA VAL A 60 17.94 1.22 -11.33
C VAL A 60 19.22 0.59 -10.82
N SER A 61 20.22 1.44 -10.58
CA SER A 61 21.47 1.04 -9.99
C SER A 61 22.02 2.13 -9.08
N GLY A 62 22.84 1.72 -8.11
CA GLY A 62 23.49 2.64 -7.18
C GLY A 62 24.46 1.95 -6.26
N PRO A 63 25.21 2.71 -5.46
CA PRO A 63 26.16 2.17 -4.50
C PRO A 63 25.42 1.30 -3.46
N ALA A 64 26.04 0.20 -3.08
CA ALA A 64 25.53 -0.65 -2.01
C ALA A 64 25.69 0.06 -0.65
N LEU A 65 24.66 -0.01 0.20
CA LEU A 65 24.79 0.36 1.59
C LEU A 65 25.84 -0.56 2.27
N GLY A 66 26.80 0.04 2.96
CA GLY A 66 27.84 -0.69 3.71
C GLY A 66 28.86 -1.42 2.83
N GLY A 67 29.03 -1.06 1.55
CA GLY A 67 29.96 -1.74 0.67
C GLY A 67 30.46 -0.89 -0.52
N ASN A 68 31.49 -1.39 -1.20
CA ASN A 68 32.14 -0.72 -2.33
C ASN A 68 31.62 -1.21 -3.70
N ARG A 69 30.53 -1.98 -3.74
CA ARG A 69 29.95 -2.50 -4.98
C ARG A 69 28.77 -1.67 -5.42
N THR A 70 28.48 -1.73 -6.71
CA THR A 70 27.21 -1.25 -7.28
C THR A 70 26.19 -2.39 -7.27
N ILE A 71 24.95 -2.08 -6.94
CA ILE A 71 23.80 -2.96 -7.09
C ILE A 71 23.01 -2.48 -8.28
N SER A 72 22.57 -3.40 -9.13
CA SER A 72 21.69 -3.12 -10.26
C SER A 72 20.51 -4.08 -10.26
N THR A 73 19.29 -3.58 -10.47
CA THR A 73 18.12 -4.45 -10.65
C THR A 73 18.20 -5.24 -11.95
N GLN A 74 19.04 -4.81 -12.91
CA GLN A 74 19.34 -5.54 -14.13
C GLN A 74 19.95 -6.92 -13.87
N ASP A 75 20.74 -7.07 -12.81
CA ASP A 75 21.46 -8.31 -12.47
C ASP A 75 20.50 -9.44 -12.07
N TYR A 76 19.22 -9.09 -11.82
CA TYR A 76 18.19 -10.02 -11.37
C TYR A 76 17.10 -10.30 -12.41
N ARG A 77 17.31 -9.90 -13.67
CA ARG A 77 16.39 -10.23 -14.76
C ARG A 77 16.15 -11.73 -14.86
N GLY A 78 14.89 -12.12 -15.14
CA GLY A 78 14.47 -13.53 -15.15
C GLY A 78 13.98 -14.05 -13.80
N LYS A 79 14.17 -13.30 -12.70
CA LYS A 79 13.54 -13.53 -11.40
C LYS A 79 12.44 -12.51 -11.14
N VAL A 80 11.55 -12.82 -10.23
CA VAL A 80 10.71 -11.78 -9.60
C VAL A 80 11.62 -10.89 -8.77
N VAL A 81 11.50 -9.56 -8.92
CA VAL A 81 12.29 -8.61 -8.12
C VAL A 81 11.35 -7.85 -7.18
N VAL A 82 11.68 -7.86 -5.90
CA VAL A 82 10.98 -7.09 -4.88
C VAL A 82 11.84 -5.91 -4.49
N ILE A 83 11.39 -4.69 -4.81
CA ILE A 83 12.05 -3.45 -4.40
C ILE A 83 11.29 -2.90 -3.18
N ASN A 84 11.98 -2.76 -2.05
CA ASN A 84 11.45 -2.08 -0.87
C ASN A 84 12.17 -0.74 -0.67
N VAL A 85 11.39 0.34 -0.58
CA VAL A 85 11.88 1.70 -0.30
C VAL A 85 11.69 1.97 1.18
N TRP A 86 12.79 2.29 1.87
CA TRP A 86 12.82 2.44 3.31
C TRP A 86 13.77 3.54 3.79
N GLY A 87 13.70 3.85 5.08
CA GLY A 87 14.66 4.70 5.78
C GLY A 87 14.80 4.29 7.23
N SER A 88 15.98 4.47 7.83
CA SER A 88 16.22 4.11 9.22
C SER A 88 15.37 4.93 10.21
N TRP A 89 15.02 6.14 9.81
CA TRP A 89 14.22 7.13 10.53
C TRP A 89 12.71 6.84 10.46
N CYS A 90 12.26 5.89 9.63
CA CYS A 90 10.85 5.63 9.31
C CYS A 90 10.26 4.57 10.26
N PRO A 91 9.35 4.93 11.20
CA PRO A 91 8.79 3.95 12.14
C PRO A 91 8.03 2.79 11.48
N PRO A 92 7.17 3.01 10.44
CA PRO A 92 6.52 1.90 9.75
C PRO A 92 7.51 0.96 9.05
N CYS A 93 8.64 1.49 8.52
CA CYS A 93 9.69 0.66 7.92
C CYS A 93 10.33 -0.28 8.96
N ARG A 94 10.50 0.19 10.19
CA ARG A 94 11.01 -0.63 11.31
C ARG A 94 10.03 -1.74 11.69
N LYS A 95 8.73 -1.49 11.57
CA LYS A 95 7.69 -2.45 11.87
C LYS A 95 7.63 -3.57 10.83
N GLU A 96 7.76 -3.25 9.53
CA GLU A 96 7.70 -4.23 8.45
C GLU A 96 9.02 -4.99 8.22
N ALA A 97 10.16 -4.47 8.71
CA ALA A 97 11.48 -5.03 8.41
C ALA A 97 11.64 -6.53 8.72
N PRO A 98 11.14 -7.08 9.87
CA PRO A 98 11.15 -8.51 10.11
C PRO A 98 10.35 -9.30 9.08
N ASP A 99 9.16 -8.81 8.71
CA ASP A 99 8.28 -9.46 7.74
C ASP A 99 8.93 -9.52 6.35
N LEU A 100 9.58 -8.43 5.92
CA LEU A 100 10.33 -8.38 4.66
C LEU A 100 11.52 -9.35 4.67
N GLN A 101 12.27 -9.40 5.76
CA GLN A 101 13.40 -10.33 5.90
C GLN A 101 12.92 -11.79 5.82
N ASP A 102 11.87 -12.14 6.55
CA ASP A 102 11.32 -13.49 6.56
C ASP A 102 10.74 -13.87 5.20
N ALA A 103 10.02 -12.94 4.53
CA ALA A 103 9.53 -13.14 3.17
C ALA A 103 10.68 -13.36 2.18
N SER A 104 11.79 -12.61 2.32
CA SER A 104 12.95 -12.75 1.45
C SER A 104 13.63 -14.12 1.55
N ILE A 105 13.65 -14.69 2.76
CA ILE A 105 14.17 -16.05 2.99
C ILE A 105 13.22 -17.10 2.39
N GLU A 106 11.92 -16.94 2.64
CA GLU A 106 10.91 -17.91 2.19
C GLU A 106 10.79 -17.97 0.67
N THR A 107 10.94 -16.83 -0.01
CA THR A 107 10.78 -16.75 -1.47
C THR A 107 12.10 -16.72 -2.25
N LYS A 108 13.24 -17.02 -1.63
CA LYS A 108 14.61 -16.90 -2.20
C LYS A 108 14.82 -17.61 -3.54
N ASP A 109 14.06 -18.70 -3.77
CA ASP A 109 14.20 -19.50 -4.98
C ASP A 109 13.47 -18.89 -6.18
N VAL A 110 12.48 -18.02 -5.95
CA VAL A 110 11.64 -17.39 -6.98
C VAL A 110 11.82 -15.88 -7.08
N ALA A 111 12.24 -15.22 -6.00
CA ALA A 111 12.35 -13.77 -5.95
C ALA A 111 13.71 -13.30 -5.41
N GLN A 112 14.10 -12.10 -5.84
CA GLN A 112 15.24 -11.36 -5.30
C GLN A 112 14.75 -10.05 -4.68
N PHE A 113 15.12 -9.82 -3.43
CA PHE A 113 14.85 -8.56 -2.74
C PHE A 113 15.98 -7.57 -2.94
N VAL A 114 15.63 -6.31 -3.13
CA VAL A 114 16.53 -5.16 -3.20
C VAL A 114 15.93 -4.01 -2.40
N GLY A 115 16.63 -3.56 -1.38
CA GLY A 115 16.26 -2.35 -0.66
C GLY A 115 16.70 -1.09 -1.43
N ILE A 116 16.02 0.03 -1.23
CA ILE A 116 16.50 1.37 -1.55
C ILE A 116 16.34 2.20 -0.29
N THR A 117 17.45 2.54 0.37
CA THR A 117 17.39 3.42 1.56
C THR A 117 17.48 4.87 1.12
N SER A 118 16.53 5.68 1.60
CA SER A 118 16.39 7.07 1.19
C SER A 118 16.37 8.01 2.40
N LYS A 119 16.93 9.22 2.20
CA LYS A 119 17.01 10.29 3.21
C LYS A 119 17.80 9.91 4.47
N ASP A 120 18.60 8.87 4.43
CA ASP A 120 19.64 8.59 5.41
C ASP A 120 20.92 9.27 4.91
N TYR A 121 21.13 10.55 5.27
CA TYR A 121 22.27 11.35 4.81
C TYR A 121 23.61 10.85 5.36
N ASP A 122 23.59 10.20 6.53
CA ASP A 122 24.69 9.41 7.08
C ASP A 122 24.34 7.93 6.92
N PRO A 123 25.22 7.09 6.38
CA PRO A 123 24.96 5.67 6.21
C PRO A 123 24.87 4.88 7.54
N ALA A 124 25.50 5.35 8.60
CA ALA A 124 25.61 4.59 9.85
C ALA A 124 24.25 4.20 10.49
N PRO A 125 23.22 5.08 10.55
CA PRO A 125 21.89 4.67 11.02
C PRO A 125 21.24 3.60 10.13
N ALA A 126 21.39 3.69 8.79
CA ALA A 126 20.85 2.69 7.87
C ALA A 126 21.57 1.34 8.02
N GLU A 127 22.89 1.33 8.19
CA GLU A 127 23.67 0.12 8.50
C GLU A 127 23.27 -0.49 9.85
N ALA A 128 23.03 0.34 10.87
CA ALA A 128 22.56 -0.12 12.16
C ALA A 128 21.16 -0.77 12.05
N PHE A 129 20.27 -0.22 11.22
CA PHE A 129 18.97 -0.80 10.90
C PHE A 129 19.14 -2.20 10.29
N VAL A 130 19.94 -2.33 9.23
CA VAL A 130 20.22 -3.61 8.56
C VAL A 130 20.71 -4.66 9.56
N ARG A 131 21.67 -4.29 10.44
CA ARG A 131 22.17 -5.20 11.49
C ARG A 131 21.10 -5.58 12.51
N SER A 132 20.31 -4.61 12.97
CA SER A 132 19.29 -4.82 14.02
C SER A 132 18.17 -5.76 13.57
N PHE A 133 17.75 -5.64 12.31
CA PHE A 133 16.70 -6.48 11.71
C PHE A 133 17.26 -7.69 10.96
N LYS A 134 18.60 -7.90 10.99
CA LYS A 134 19.28 -9.03 10.34
C LYS A 134 18.96 -9.13 8.85
N ILE A 135 18.79 -7.98 8.18
CA ILE A 135 18.48 -7.93 6.74
C ILE A 135 19.65 -8.53 5.95
N THR A 136 19.34 -9.51 5.10
CA THR A 136 20.36 -10.24 4.31
C THR A 136 20.36 -9.85 2.83
N TYR A 137 19.29 -9.23 2.34
CA TYR A 137 19.24 -8.75 0.96
C TYR A 137 19.95 -7.39 0.80
N PRO A 138 20.52 -7.11 -0.38
CA PRO A 138 21.26 -5.88 -0.61
C PRO A 138 20.34 -4.64 -0.64
N SER A 139 20.88 -3.49 -0.25
CA SER A 139 20.21 -2.20 -0.38
C SER A 139 21.07 -1.21 -1.15
N ILE A 140 20.45 -0.50 -2.11
CA ILE A 140 21.02 0.67 -2.77
C ILE A 140 20.98 1.83 -1.79
N TYR A 141 22.10 2.52 -1.60
CA TYR A 141 22.20 3.72 -0.79
C TYR A 141 21.87 4.96 -1.62
N ASP A 142 20.70 5.56 -1.39
CA ASP A 142 20.17 6.70 -2.13
C ASP A 142 19.77 7.86 -1.19
N PRO A 143 20.74 8.50 -0.51
CA PRO A 143 20.44 9.55 0.48
C PRO A 143 19.70 10.75 -0.10
N THR A 144 19.87 11.02 -1.37
CA THR A 144 19.26 12.18 -2.06
C THR A 144 17.94 11.86 -2.73
N GLY A 145 17.55 10.59 -2.82
CA GLY A 145 16.36 10.15 -3.53
C GLY A 145 16.49 10.16 -5.06
N LYS A 146 17.72 10.26 -5.59
CA LYS A 146 17.97 10.31 -7.04
C LYS A 146 17.53 9.02 -7.74
N VAL A 147 17.78 7.87 -7.13
CA VAL A 147 17.36 6.56 -7.66
C VAL A 147 15.84 6.46 -7.64
N LEU A 148 15.19 6.97 -6.58
CA LEU A 148 13.72 6.97 -6.46
C LEU A 148 13.03 7.81 -7.53
N LEU A 149 13.66 8.86 -8.04
CA LEU A 149 13.10 9.66 -9.12
C LEU A 149 12.85 8.85 -10.39
N SER A 150 13.59 7.76 -10.61
CA SER A 150 13.34 6.85 -11.72
C SER A 150 11.95 6.19 -11.67
N PHE A 151 11.34 6.13 -10.49
CA PHE A 151 10.00 5.58 -10.28
C PHE A 151 8.93 6.65 -10.07
N ALA A 152 9.19 7.91 -10.44
CA ALA A 152 8.27 9.03 -10.14
C ALA A 152 6.85 8.87 -10.71
N GLY A 153 6.68 8.06 -11.77
CA GLY A 153 5.37 7.69 -12.32
C GLY A 153 4.60 6.65 -11.48
N ASP A 154 5.33 5.86 -10.71
CA ASP A 154 4.78 4.72 -9.95
C ASP A 154 4.85 4.92 -8.43
N LEU A 155 5.87 5.62 -7.95
CA LEU A 155 6.06 5.91 -6.54
C LEU A 155 6.07 7.42 -6.26
N PRO A 156 5.13 7.94 -5.46
CA PRO A 156 5.25 9.28 -4.90
C PRO A 156 6.53 9.37 -4.04
N PRO A 157 7.35 10.44 -4.17
CA PRO A 157 8.62 10.58 -3.44
C PRO A 157 8.50 10.56 -1.91
N SER A 158 7.30 10.78 -1.39
CA SER A 158 6.98 10.75 0.05
C SER A 158 6.44 9.40 0.53
N ALA A 159 6.14 8.46 -0.37
CA ALA A 159 5.58 7.16 0.01
C ALA A 159 6.69 6.22 0.52
N ILE A 160 6.99 6.31 1.80
CA ILE A 160 7.94 5.45 2.52
C ILE A 160 7.25 4.94 3.78
N PRO A 161 7.14 3.60 3.98
CA PRO A 161 7.64 2.55 3.10
C PRO A 161 6.81 2.35 1.84
N SER A 162 7.45 1.80 0.81
CA SER A 162 6.78 1.32 -0.40
C SER A 162 7.43 0.04 -0.89
N THR A 163 6.63 -0.85 -1.46
CA THR A 163 7.12 -2.09 -2.05
C THR A 163 6.61 -2.23 -3.47
N LEU A 164 7.52 -2.50 -4.42
CA LEU A 164 7.21 -2.87 -5.80
C LEU A 164 7.56 -4.33 -6.01
N ILE A 165 6.66 -5.09 -6.65
CA ILE A 165 6.95 -6.44 -7.14
C ILE A 165 6.97 -6.38 -8.66
N ILE A 166 8.08 -6.79 -9.22
CA ILE A 166 8.41 -6.73 -10.64
C ILE A 166 8.47 -8.16 -11.15
N ASP A 167 7.80 -8.45 -12.26
CA ASP A 167 7.81 -9.77 -12.86
C ASP A 167 9.15 -10.11 -13.55
N ARG A 168 9.29 -11.36 -14.00
CA ARG A 168 10.50 -11.87 -14.64
C ARG A 168 10.88 -11.11 -15.92
N GLN A 169 9.92 -10.41 -16.55
CA GLN A 169 10.12 -9.58 -17.74
C GLN A 169 10.52 -8.13 -17.41
N GLY A 170 10.57 -7.76 -16.12
CA GLY A 170 10.89 -6.41 -15.68
C GLY A 170 9.70 -5.46 -15.65
N ARG A 171 8.47 -5.97 -15.60
CA ARG A 171 7.25 -5.20 -15.62
C ARG A 171 6.66 -5.10 -14.21
N LEU A 172 6.08 -3.95 -13.87
CA LEU A 172 5.42 -3.73 -12.59
C LEU A 172 4.17 -4.61 -12.47
N ALA A 173 4.17 -5.50 -11.49
CA ALA A 173 3.04 -6.38 -11.19
C ALA A 173 2.26 -5.92 -9.96
N VAL A 174 2.95 -5.48 -8.90
CA VAL A 174 2.32 -5.03 -7.67
C VAL A 174 3.01 -3.80 -7.12
N ARG A 175 2.21 -2.87 -6.58
CA ARG A 175 2.66 -1.70 -5.85
C ARG A 175 1.94 -1.62 -4.51
N VAL A 176 2.71 -1.49 -3.43
CA VAL A 176 2.21 -1.23 -2.07
C VAL A 176 2.80 0.09 -1.59
N LEU A 177 1.96 1.03 -1.15
CA LEU A 177 2.37 2.36 -0.66
C LEU A 177 2.21 2.48 0.87
N SER A 178 2.46 1.40 1.59
CA SER A 178 2.40 1.30 3.05
C SER A 178 3.20 0.09 3.52
N GLU A 179 3.26 -0.11 4.83
CA GLU A 179 3.77 -1.37 5.38
C GLU A 179 2.99 -2.58 4.85
N VAL A 180 3.66 -3.70 4.68
CA VAL A 180 3.09 -4.96 4.21
C VAL A 180 3.50 -6.10 5.14
N SER A 181 2.55 -7.00 5.42
CA SER A 181 2.84 -8.21 6.22
C SER A 181 3.54 -9.27 5.39
N LYS A 182 4.30 -10.14 6.06
CA LYS A 182 4.96 -11.28 5.45
C LYS A 182 4.00 -12.13 4.61
N ILE A 183 2.85 -12.51 5.18
CA ILE A 183 1.87 -13.40 4.52
C ILE A 183 1.40 -12.77 3.22
N THR A 184 0.95 -11.52 3.26
CA THR A 184 0.49 -10.79 2.07
C THR A 184 1.59 -10.67 1.02
N LEU A 185 2.82 -10.40 1.44
CA LEU A 185 3.94 -10.23 0.53
C LEU A 185 4.33 -11.55 -0.16
N VAL A 186 4.41 -12.65 0.58
CA VAL A 186 4.71 -13.99 0.05
C VAL A 186 3.65 -14.42 -0.95
N ASP A 187 2.37 -14.23 -0.65
CA ASP A 187 1.27 -14.56 -1.56
C ASP A 187 1.38 -13.77 -2.86
N MET A 188 1.64 -12.47 -2.79
CA MET A 188 1.81 -11.62 -3.98
C MET A 188 3.03 -12.03 -4.81
N ILE A 189 4.14 -12.37 -4.18
CA ILE A 189 5.36 -12.82 -4.87
C ILE A 189 5.08 -14.12 -5.62
N ASN A 190 4.41 -15.07 -4.99
CA ASN A 190 4.09 -16.36 -5.60
C ASN A 190 3.09 -16.18 -6.76
N ASP A 191 2.06 -15.33 -6.61
CA ASP A 191 1.14 -14.99 -7.68
C ASP A 191 1.89 -14.44 -8.91
N VAL A 192 2.82 -13.51 -8.70
CA VAL A 192 3.62 -12.93 -9.78
C VAL A 192 4.58 -13.95 -10.40
N ALA A 193 5.17 -14.82 -9.58
CA ALA A 193 6.06 -15.88 -10.06
C ALA A 193 5.32 -16.91 -10.93
N ASP A 194 4.03 -17.16 -10.64
CA ASP A 194 3.12 -18.02 -11.40
C ASP A 194 2.48 -17.32 -12.62
N GLY A 195 2.82 -16.05 -12.86
CA GLY A 195 2.31 -15.24 -13.99
C GLY A 195 0.92 -14.65 -13.78
N ARG A 196 0.42 -14.66 -12.57
CA ARG A 196 -0.89 -14.13 -12.16
C ARG A 196 -0.83 -12.66 -11.78
#